data_e1009ff89564b42fdeaffbe86ea67c0f
#
_entry.id   e1009ff89564b42fdeaffbe86ea67c0f
#
_cell.length_a   1.000
_cell.length_b   1.000
_cell.length_c   1.000
_cell.angle_alpha   90.00
_cell.angle_beta   90.00
_cell.angle_gamma   90.00
#
_symmetry.space_group_name_H-M   'P 1'
#
loop_
_entity.id
_entity.type
_entity.pdbx_description
1 polymer ?
#
loop_
_entity_poly.entity_id
_entity_poly.type
_entity_poly.pdbx_seq_one_letter_code
_entity_poly.pdbx_strand_id
1 'polypeptide(L)'
;MTDNNNAHPPTIATPGALAALTVGFAGVIVVWVLAWVLHLPAIDASAATTLPILIVALVATNVLTLRAHPSVGRVKAGLLGGLVTGLVNLLIVGSVAVEQPESTDAMAEYANQFRSEAVLIIPGTILLCVIAGGIGALLARGGRARLTSRSAWLARLGLVTVFVYLPLIAVGGAVTSTESGLAVPDAVTSYGAISVLFPFELMSEPRIFLEHSHRLFGTLAGLATIVLMVSVLLFEPRKYCKLLALLLFVAVCVQGYMGIKRVSELSTPIAILHGVFGQIVFTLAGLLAAGLSLPWTQLPPDEERAAAAAKARKWGWLMVGFLFLQLAMGAAARHLDRMDPPSPGASHARLTHAAFAFVVMFVIVLAGAFAIRVGKAGAGFKGIRRLGAGLHGIVTVQFLLGWAALGLIMTRKEPLEVPTADRLAAAAPIRTLEALVTTTHQATGAILLLLAVVTAAWLSRLARPRKP
;
A
#
# COMPACT_ATOMS: atom_id res chain seq x y z
N MET A 1 61.90 -3.15 13.02
CA MET A 1 60.91 -2.64 12.04
C MET A 1 59.57 -3.10 12.50
N THR A 2 58.87 -2.21 13.17
CA THR A 2 57.56 -2.43 13.81
C THR A 2 56.49 -1.98 12.85
N ASP A 3 55.80 -2.95 12.22
CA ASP A 3 54.62 -2.66 11.40
C ASP A 3 53.41 -2.45 12.30
N ASN A 4 53.04 -1.17 12.45
CA ASN A 4 51.89 -0.69 13.16
C ASN A 4 50.68 -0.73 12.21
N ASN A 5 50.05 -1.89 12.05
CA ASN A 5 48.78 -2.01 11.35
C ASN A 5 47.60 -1.71 12.31
N ASN A 6 47.48 -0.45 12.73
CA ASN A 6 46.29 0.09 13.34
C ASN A 6 45.21 0.34 12.26
N ALA A 7 44.65 -0.74 11.71
CA ALA A 7 43.40 -0.64 10.99
C ALA A 7 42.29 -0.32 12.01
N HIS A 8 41.93 0.94 12.13
CA HIS A 8 40.72 1.32 12.83
C HIS A 8 39.54 0.51 12.27
N PRO A 9 38.76 -0.21 13.11
CA PRO A 9 37.58 -0.86 12.62
C PRO A 9 36.67 0.22 11.98
N PRO A 10 36.07 -0.04 10.82
CA PRO A 10 35.23 0.94 10.18
C PRO A 10 34.15 1.38 11.18
N THR A 11 34.11 2.67 11.48
CA THR A 11 33.07 3.28 12.30
C THR A 11 31.75 2.82 11.76
N ILE A 12 31.07 1.94 12.50
CA ILE A 12 29.71 1.47 12.19
C ILE A 12 28.84 2.72 12.27
N ALA A 13 28.69 3.40 11.13
CA ALA A 13 27.82 4.57 11.05
C ALA A 13 26.43 4.13 11.51
N THR A 14 25.98 4.75 12.59
CA THR A 14 24.72 4.43 13.25
C THR A 14 23.56 4.36 12.24
N PRO A 15 22.61 3.40 12.38
CA PRO A 15 21.47 3.24 11.47
C PRO A 15 20.44 4.39 11.58
N GLY A 16 20.84 5.55 12.09
CA GLY A 16 19.96 6.65 12.52
C GLY A 16 18.99 7.13 11.44
N ALA A 17 19.47 7.39 10.21
CA ALA A 17 18.59 7.89 9.14
C ALA A 17 17.56 6.84 8.70
N LEU A 18 17.97 5.59 8.44
CA LEU A 18 17.04 4.51 8.06
C LEU A 18 16.05 4.18 9.17
N ALA A 19 16.48 4.24 10.44
CA ALA A 19 15.59 4.08 11.58
C ALA A 19 14.55 5.20 11.63
N ALA A 20 14.99 6.47 11.48
CA ALA A 20 14.10 7.63 11.48
C ALA A 20 13.08 7.57 10.32
N LEU A 21 13.52 7.25 9.10
CA LEU A 21 12.62 7.06 7.95
C LEU A 21 11.61 5.94 8.19
N THR A 22 12.06 4.80 8.71
CA THR A 22 11.18 3.65 9.01
C THR A 22 10.14 4.00 10.06
N VAL A 23 10.55 4.66 11.16
CA VAL A 23 9.66 5.11 12.24
C VAL A 23 8.69 6.15 11.70
N GLY A 24 9.18 7.12 10.94
CA GLY A 24 8.39 8.20 10.38
C GLY A 24 7.29 7.69 9.44
N PHE A 25 7.64 6.88 8.44
CA PHE A 25 6.64 6.33 7.53
C PHE A 25 5.68 5.32 8.20
N ALA A 26 6.13 4.57 9.23
CA ALA A 26 5.22 3.75 10.02
C ALA A 26 4.21 4.61 10.79
N GLY A 27 4.63 5.75 11.33
CA GLY A 27 3.74 6.73 11.96
C GLY A 27 2.75 7.34 10.97
N VAL A 28 3.25 7.80 9.81
CA VAL A 28 2.42 8.39 8.74
C VAL A 28 1.29 7.45 8.35
N ILE A 29 1.58 6.18 8.02
CA ILE A 29 0.57 5.26 7.51
C ILE A 29 -0.55 5.02 8.54
N VAL A 30 -0.19 4.87 9.83
CA VAL A 30 -1.17 4.67 10.89
C VAL A 30 -2.03 5.91 11.09
N VAL A 31 -1.42 7.10 11.11
CA VAL A 31 -2.14 8.38 11.24
C VAL A 31 -3.08 8.57 10.04
N TRP A 32 -2.59 8.37 8.81
CA TRP A 32 -3.41 8.58 7.61
C TRP A 32 -4.58 7.61 7.50
N VAL A 33 -4.38 6.33 7.80
CA VAL A 33 -5.46 5.34 7.76
C VAL A 33 -6.51 5.65 8.82
N LEU A 34 -6.09 5.99 10.04
CA LEU A 34 -7.04 6.34 11.11
C LEU A 34 -7.75 7.66 10.82
N ALA A 35 -7.03 8.69 10.36
CA ALA A 35 -7.65 9.95 9.95
C ALA A 35 -8.67 9.71 8.83
N TRP A 36 -8.33 8.94 7.81
CA TRP A 36 -9.24 8.58 6.72
C TRP A 36 -10.49 7.87 7.22
N VAL A 37 -10.36 6.88 8.11
CA VAL A 37 -11.51 6.16 8.68
C VAL A 37 -12.38 7.07 9.53
N LEU A 38 -11.78 7.90 10.39
CA LEU A 38 -12.52 8.80 11.29
C LEU A 38 -13.26 9.93 10.54
N HIS A 39 -12.75 10.32 9.38
CA HIS A 39 -13.36 11.35 8.52
C HIS A 39 -14.17 10.77 7.35
N LEU A 40 -14.43 9.45 7.32
CA LEU A 40 -15.43 8.93 6.39
C LEU A 40 -16.75 9.71 6.59
N PRO A 41 -17.44 10.18 5.53
CA PRO A 41 -18.65 10.97 5.67
C PRO A 41 -19.77 10.30 6.49
N ALA A 42 -19.74 8.97 6.63
CA ALA A 42 -20.64 8.21 7.48
C ALA A 42 -20.26 8.25 8.98
N ILE A 43 -19.03 8.62 9.33
CA ILE A 43 -18.51 8.68 10.70
C ILE A 43 -18.39 10.12 11.17
N ASP A 44 -17.77 10.96 10.34
CA ASP A 44 -17.58 12.41 10.53
C ASP A 44 -17.16 12.76 11.96
N ALA A 45 -16.08 12.16 12.44
CA ALA A 45 -15.61 12.35 13.81
C ALA A 45 -15.07 13.77 14.01
N SER A 46 -15.52 14.43 15.07
CA SER A 46 -15.04 15.77 15.41
C SER A 46 -13.52 15.81 15.66
N ALA A 47 -12.90 16.97 15.48
CA ALA A 47 -11.49 17.18 15.77
C ALA A 47 -11.13 16.85 17.23
N ALA A 48 -12.04 17.08 18.17
CA ALA A 48 -11.87 16.74 19.59
C ALA A 48 -11.77 15.23 19.82
N THR A 49 -12.42 14.42 19.00
CA THR A 49 -12.33 12.95 19.03
C THR A 49 -11.12 12.44 18.25
N THR A 50 -10.90 12.99 17.08
CA THR A 50 -9.88 12.54 16.14
C THR A 50 -8.46 12.77 16.66
N LEU A 51 -8.16 13.96 17.13
CA LEU A 51 -6.80 14.35 17.52
C LEU A 51 -6.20 13.49 18.64
N PRO A 52 -6.89 13.20 19.76
CA PRO A 52 -6.36 12.29 20.79
C PRO A 52 -6.11 10.86 20.27
N ILE A 53 -7.01 10.34 19.44
CA ILE A 53 -6.87 9.00 18.85
C ILE A 53 -5.60 8.94 17.99
N LEU A 54 -5.37 9.93 17.13
CA LEU A 54 -4.20 9.99 16.27
C LEU A 54 -2.90 10.12 17.07
N ILE A 55 -2.88 10.93 18.14
CA ILE A 55 -1.71 11.08 19.02
C ILE A 55 -1.39 9.75 19.71
N VAL A 56 -2.38 9.10 20.32
CA VAL A 56 -2.18 7.81 21.00
C VAL A 56 -1.69 6.75 20.02
N ALA A 57 -2.28 6.66 18.85
CA ALA A 57 -1.88 5.72 17.81
C ALA A 57 -0.45 5.97 17.31
N LEU A 58 -0.08 7.24 17.12
CA LEU A 58 1.28 7.62 16.72
C LEU A 58 2.30 7.26 17.81
N VAL A 59 2.04 7.56 19.08
CA VAL A 59 2.91 7.18 20.19
C VAL A 59 3.03 5.66 20.28
N ALA A 60 1.93 4.91 20.19
CA ALA A 60 1.93 3.45 20.20
C ALA A 60 2.75 2.85 19.04
N THR A 61 2.61 3.40 17.84
CA THR A 61 3.39 2.98 16.65
C THR A 61 4.88 3.22 16.86
N ASN A 62 5.25 4.38 17.39
CA ASN A 62 6.64 4.71 17.71
C ASN A 62 7.19 3.77 18.79
N VAL A 63 6.44 3.47 19.86
CA VAL A 63 6.82 2.47 20.87
C VAL A 63 7.10 1.12 20.22
N LEU A 64 6.17 0.61 19.40
CA LEU A 64 6.28 -0.71 18.77
C LEU A 64 7.49 -0.79 17.82
N THR A 65 7.69 0.25 17.02
CA THR A 65 8.78 0.30 16.03
C THR A 65 10.14 0.43 16.71
N LEU A 66 10.23 1.26 17.75
CA LEU A 66 11.48 1.57 18.45
C LEU A 66 11.87 0.54 19.51
N ARG A 67 10.98 -0.39 19.92
CA ARG A 67 11.35 -1.53 20.79
C ARG A 67 12.49 -2.39 20.22
N ALA A 68 12.64 -2.41 18.93
CA ALA A 68 13.72 -3.13 18.24
C ALA A 68 14.99 -2.29 18.04
N HIS A 69 14.99 -1.00 18.39
CA HIS A 69 16.14 -0.10 18.29
C HIS A 69 17.04 -0.26 19.54
N PRO A 70 18.38 -0.22 19.42
CA PRO A 70 19.27 -0.12 20.56
C PRO A 70 18.89 1.06 21.47
N SER A 71 19.17 0.95 22.78
CA SER A 71 18.87 2.04 23.72
C SER A 71 19.64 3.33 23.36
N VAL A 72 20.91 3.17 22.97
CA VAL A 72 21.72 4.27 22.49
C VAL A 72 21.19 4.79 21.15
N GLY A 73 20.83 6.07 21.10
CA GLY A 73 20.30 6.74 19.91
C GLY A 73 18.79 6.54 19.67
N ARG A 74 18.09 5.80 20.53
CA ARG A 74 16.62 5.57 20.39
C ARG A 74 15.81 6.85 20.43
N VAL A 75 16.11 7.74 21.39
CA VAL A 75 15.42 9.04 21.52
C VAL A 75 15.66 9.88 20.25
N LYS A 76 16.90 9.96 19.78
CA LYS A 76 17.21 10.63 18.51
C LYS A 76 16.43 10.04 17.33
N ALA A 77 16.36 8.71 17.23
CA ALA A 77 15.60 8.05 16.18
C ALA A 77 14.09 8.34 16.28
N GLY A 78 13.55 8.43 17.50
CA GLY A 78 12.15 8.80 17.75
C GLY A 78 11.84 10.24 17.38
N LEU A 79 12.67 11.21 17.81
CA LEU A 79 12.50 12.63 17.47
C LEU A 79 12.59 12.84 15.96
N LEU A 80 13.62 12.28 15.29
CA LEU A 80 13.77 12.38 13.84
C LEU A 80 12.65 11.62 13.09
N GLY A 81 12.19 10.49 13.60
CA GLY A 81 11.03 9.78 13.05
C GLY A 81 9.77 10.62 13.17
N GLY A 82 9.55 11.25 14.33
CA GLY A 82 8.46 12.21 14.52
C GLY A 82 8.54 13.40 13.57
N LEU A 83 9.74 13.95 13.32
CA LEU A 83 9.96 15.00 12.33
C LEU A 83 9.57 14.53 10.92
N VAL A 84 10.00 13.31 10.51
CA VAL A 84 9.59 12.75 9.22
C VAL A 84 8.07 12.59 9.15
N THR A 85 7.44 12.09 10.23
CA THR A 85 5.97 11.99 10.29
C THR A 85 5.32 13.36 10.12
N GLY A 86 5.79 14.38 10.85
CA GLY A 86 5.23 15.74 10.79
C GLY A 86 5.35 16.37 9.41
N LEU A 87 6.52 16.25 8.77
CA LEU A 87 6.75 16.78 7.41
C LEU A 87 5.87 16.09 6.36
N VAL A 88 5.75 14.76 6.43
CA VAL A 88 4.90 14.03 5.47
C VAL A 88 3.41 14.27 5.73
N ASN A 89 3.00 14.47 6.99
CA ASN A 89 1.63 14.81 7.32
C ASN A 89 1.18 16.16 6.76
N LEU A 90 2.10 17.06 6.38
CA LEU A 90 1.74 18.30 5.69
C LEU A 90 0.99 18.06 4.39
N LEU A 91 1.14 16.88 3.77
CA LEU A 91 0.39 16.49 2.57
C LEU A 91 -1.13 16.36 2.81
N ILE A 92 -1.56 16.05 4.04
CA ILE A 92 -2.99 16.04 4.42
C ILE A 92 -3.40 17.27 5.24
N VAL A 93 -2.50 17.81 6.02
CA VAL A 93 -2.74 19.02 6.84
C VAL A 93 -2.89 20.25 5.96
N GLY A 94 -2.30 20.24 4.76
CA GLY A 94 -2.51 21.30 3.76
C GLY A 94 -3.99 21.56 3.49
N SER A 95 -4.82 20.54 3.42
CA SER A 95 -6.28 20.64 3.24
C SER A 95 -6.99 21.39 4.36
N VAL A 96 -6.45 21.38 5.58
CA VAL A 96 -6.99 22.10 6.76
C VAL A 96 -6.39 23.49 6.90
N ALA A 97 -5.20 23.71 6.34
CA ALA A 97 -4.45 24.96 6.45
C ALA A 97 -4.84 26.00 5.39
N VAL A 98 -5.64 25.65 4.40
CA VAL A 98 -6.16 26.57 3.38
C VAL A 98 -7.54 27.07 3.73
N GLU A 99 -7.97 28.14 3.04
CA GLU A 99 -9.34 28.67 3.13
C GLU A 99 -10.35 27.57 2.80
N GLN A 100 -11.51 27.63 3.47
CA GLN A 100 -12.55 26.61 3.40
C GLN A 100 -13.79 27.22 2.73
N PRO A 101 -13.90 27.20 1.39
CA PRO A 101 -15.05 27.74 0.68
C PRO A 101 -16.29 26.85 0.90
N GLU A 102 -17.49 27.43 0.81
CA GLU A 102 -18.75 26.72 1.03
C GLU A 102 -19.10 25.75 -0.08
N SER A 103 -18.56 25.94 -1.28
CA SER A 103 -18.83 25.10 -2.44
C SER A 103 -17.64 24.98 -3.39
N THR A 104 -17.69 23.96 -4.26
CA THR A 104 -16.70 23.78 -5.33
C THR A 104 -16.69 24.93 -6.36
N ASP A 105 -17.80 25.64 -6.52
CA ASP A 105 -17.92 26.76 -7.45
C ASP A 105 -17.11 27.98 -6.97
N ALA A 106 -16.97 28.13 -5.65
CA ALA A 106 -16.16 29.19 -5.06
C ALA A 106 -14.64 28.92 -5.13
N MET A 107 -14.21 27.72 -5.56
CA MET A 107 -12.81 27.34 -5.58
C MET A 107 -11.91 28.24 -6.46
N ALA A 108 -12.48 28.84 -7.51
CA ALA A 108 -11.72 29.76 -8.38
C ALA A 108 -11.15 30.97 -7.61
N GLU A 109 -11.85 31.41 -6.57
CA GLU A 109 -11.46 32.56 -5.72
C GLU A 109 -10.48 32.14 -4.60
N TYR A 110 -10.70 30.95 -3.99
CA TYR A 110 -9.98 30.53 -2.78
C TYR A 110 -8.87 29.49 -3.04
N ALA A 111 -8.68 29.05 -4.27
CA ALA A 111 -7.70 28.03 -4.59
C ALA A 111 -6.29 28.40 -4.13
N ASN A 112 -5.68 27.49 -3.34
CA ASN A 112 -4.31 27.61 -2.82
C ASN A 112 -4.06 28.79 -1.83
N GLN A 113 -5.10 29.42 -1.30
CA GLN A 113 -4.96 30.46 -0.30
C GLN A 113 -4.87 29.85 1.11
N PHE A 114 -3.84 30.24 1.87
CA PHE A 114 -3.70 29.80 3.26
C PHE A 114 -4.50 30.70 4.20
N ARG A 115 -5.24 30.10 5.12
CA ARG A 115 -5.92 30.79 6.21
C ARG A 115 -4.92 31.30 7.26
N SER A 116 -5.29 32.30 8.05
CA SER A 116 -4.41 32.93 9.05
C SER A 116 -3.88 31.91 10.09
N GLU A 117 -4.67 30.89 10.42
CA GLU A 117 -4.33 29.83 11.38
C GLU A 117 -3.27 28.86 10.86
N ALA A 118 -2.98 28.85 9.56
CA ALA A 118 -1.94 28.00 8.96
C ALA A 118 -0.56 28.22 9.64
N VAL A 119 -0.28 29.44 10.11
CA VAL A 119 0.93 29.79 10.84
C VAL A 119 1.09 29.01 12.16
N LEU A 120 0.01 28.51 12.74
CA LEU A 120 0.00 27.65 13.93
C LEU A 120 -0.19 26.17 13.58
N ILE A 121 -1.04 25.87 12.62
CA ILE A 121 -1.39 24.50 12.21
C ILE A 121 -0.15 23.77 11.67
N ILE A 122 0.61 24.39 10.78
CA ILE A 122 1.76 23.76 10.13
C ILE A 122 2.88 23.42 11.12
N PRO A 123 3.47 24.40 11.86
CA PRO A 123 4.52 24.09 12.82
C PRO A 123 4.00 23.29 14.02
N GLY A 124 2.75 23.49 14.44
CA GLY A 124 2.11 22.76 15.51
C GLY A 124 2.01 21.26 15.20
N THR A 125 1.64 20.90 13.98
CA THR A 125 1.61 19.51 13.52
C THR A 125 3.00 18.86 13.56
N ILE A 126 4.03 19.56 13.07
CA ILE A 126 5.40 19.05 13.09
C ILE A 126 5.86 18.84 14.55
N LEU A 127 5.66 19.86 15.39
CA LEU A 127 6.06 19.81 16.81
C LEU A 127 5.36 18.66 17.56
N LEU A 128 4.05 18.50 17.35
CA LEU A 128 3.27 17.43 17.96
C LEU A 128 3.81 16.04 17.57
N CYS A 129 4.12 15.83 16.29
CA CYS A 129 4.70 14.59 15.80
C CYS A 129 6.09 14.32 16.38
N VAL A 130 6.94 15.35 16.50
CA VAL A 130 8.27 15.24 17.13
C VAL A 130 8.15 14.85 18.61
N ILE A 131 7.25 15.50 19.35
CA ILE A 131 6.97 15.18 20.75
C ILE A 131 6.47 13.75 20.89
N ALA A 132 5.48 13.33 20.08
CA ALA A 132 4.96 11.97 20.07
C ALA A 132 6.06 10.94 19.76
N GLY A 133 6.97 11.25 18.83
CA GLY A 133 8.15 10.45 18.52
C GLY A 133 9.10 10.30 19.72
N GLY A 134 9.38 11.40 20.43
CA GLY A 134 10.18 11.42 21.64
C GLY A 134 9.55 10.60 22.79
N ILE A 135 8.26 10.80 23.06
CA ILE A 135 7.49 10.06 24.06
C ILE A 135 7.51 8.56 23.72
N GLY A 136 7.23 8.19 22.45
CA GLY A 136 7.27 6.80 22.01
C GLY A 136 8.65 6.15 22.23
N ALA A 137 9.74 6.90 22.00
CA ALA A 137 11.11 6.43 22.24
C ALA A 137 11.41 6.21 23.73
N LEU A 138 10.92 7.08 24.61
CA LEU A 138 11.07 6.96 26.07
C LEU A 138 10.27 5.77 26.61
N LEU A 139 9.06 5.55 26.12
CA LEU A 139 8.19 4.45 26.50
C LEU A 139 8.62 3.10 25.92
N ALA A 140 9.43 3.07 24.87
CA ALA A 140 9.93 1.86 24.21
C ALA A 140 10.95 1.08 25.05
N ARG A 141 10.72 0.91 26.35
CA ARG A 141 11.59 0.20 27.30
C ARG A 141 11.44 -1.31 27.15
N GLY A 142 12.50 -2.06 27.46
CA GLY A 142 12.47 -3.52 27.62
C GLY A 142 12.51 -4.34 26.33
N GLY A 143 12.64 -3.74 25.14
CA GLY A 143 12.79 -4.48 23.89
C GLY A 143 14.20 -5.08 23.76
N ARG A 144 14.33 -6.35 23.36
CA ARG A 144 15.62 -6.91 22.95
C ARG A 144 16.05 -6.21 21.68
N ALA A 145 17.18 -5.49 21.70
CA ALA A 145 17.76 -4.84 20.54
C ALA A 145 18.07 -5.89 19.45
N ARG A 146 17.26 -5.93 18.40
CA ARG A 146 17.40 -6.90 17.30
C ARG A 146 17.88 -6.26 16.00
N LEU A 147 17.84 -4.93 15.88
CA LEU A 147 18.13 -4.20 14.65
C LEU A 147 19.32 -3.27 14.86
N THR A 148 20.51 -3.84 14.81
CA THR A 148 21.76 -3.09 14.92
C THR A 148 22.36 -2.74 13.56
N SER A 149 21.91 -3.35 12.46
CA SER A 149 22.47 -3.19 11.13
C SER A 149 21.61 -2.30 10.22
N ARG A 150 22.27 -1.62 9.28
CA ARG A 150 21.61 -0.87 8.21
C ARG A 150 20.67 -1.74 7.37
N SER A 151 21.10 -2.97 7.03
CA SER A 151 20.30 -3.91 6.24
C SER A 151 19.01 -4.30 6.94
N ALA A 152 19.01 -4.43 8.27
CA ALA A 152 17.79 -4.73 9.03
C ALA A 152 16.79 -3.58 9.01
N TRP A 153 17.24 -2.32 9.09
CA TRP A 153 16.37 -1.15 8.97
C TRP A 153 15.90 -0.93 7.53
N LEU A 154 16.77 -1.15 6.55
CA LEU A 154 16.37 -1.09 5.13
C LEU A 154 15.30 -2.13 4.79
N ALA A 155 15.43 -3.35 5.32
CA ALA A 155 14.40 -4.39 5.18
C ALA A 155 13.06 -3.97 5.80
N ARG A 156 13.08 -3.29 6.95
CA ARG A 156 11.87 -2.75 7.57
C ARG A 156 11.27 -1.59 6.79
N LEU A 157 12.09 -0.69 6.26
CA LEU A 157 11.61 0.40 5.41
C LEU A 157 10.92 -0.17 4.17
N GLY A 158 11.50 -1.21 3.54
CA GLY A 158 10.85 -1.94 2.44
C GLY A 158 9.48 -2.51 2.84
N LEU A 159 9.38 -3.11 4.04
CA LEU A 159 8.11 -3.63 4.53
C LEU A 159 7.09 -2.51 4.82
N VAL A 160 7.51 -1.41 5.44
CA VAL A 160 6.66 -0.22 5.68
C VAL A 160 6.15 0.34 4.35
N THR A 161 6.99 0.41 3.31
CA THR A 161 6.56 0.84 1.97
C THR A 161 5.47 -0.08 1.40
N VAL A 162 5.55 -1.41 1.59
CA VAL A 162 4.46 -2.32 1.19
C VAL A 162 3.15 -1.97 1.92
N PHE A 163 3.23 -1.65 3.21
CA PHE A 163 2.04 -1.24 3.97
C PHE A 163 1.46 0.11 3.52
N VAL A 164 2.28 1.01 2.93
CA VAL A 164 1.78 2.27 2.33
C VAL A 164 0.88 2.00 1.12
N TYR A 165 1.15 0.95 0.34
CA TYR A 165 0.32 0.60 -0.81
C TYR A 165 -1.04 -0.01 -0.45
N LEU A 166 -1.19 -0.63 0.73
CA LEU A 166 -2.45 -1.29 1.12
C LEU A 166 -3.65 -0.32 1.15
N PRO A 167 -3.60 0.81 1.87
CA PRO A 167 -4.70 1.76 1.86
C PRO A 167 -4.92 2.37 0.47
N LEU A 168 -3.87 2.64 -0.31
CA LEU A 168 -4.00 3.11 -1.69
C LEU A 168 -4.83 2.15 -2.54
N ILE A 169 -4.56 0.85 -2.45
CA ILE A 169 -5.31 -0.19 -3.17
C ILE A 169 -6.76 -0.29 -2.67
N ALA A 170 -6.96 -0.24 -1.35
CA ALA A 170 -8.30 -0.29 -0.76
C ALA A 170 -9.14 0.93 -1.17
N VAL A 171 -8.58 2.14 -1.06
CA VAL A 171 -9.26 3.38 -1.45
C VAL A 171 -9.49 3.42 -2.97
N GLY A 172 -8.53 2.98 -3.80
CA GLY A 172 -8.72 2.84 -5.24
C GLY A 172 -9.82 1.84 -5.62
N GLY A 173 -9.96 0.76 -4.84
CA GLY A 173 -11.09 -0.15 -4.93
C GLY A 173 -12.41 0.51 -4.56
N ALA A 174 -12.44 1.30 -3.49
CA ALA A 174 -13.62 2.06 -3.10
C ALA A 174 -14.03 3.08 -4.17
N VAL A 175 -13.08 3.86 -4.71
CA VAL A 175 -13.31 4.77 -5.84
C VAL A 175 -13.98 4.05 -7.01
N THR A 176 -13.48 2.87 -7.35
CA THR A 176 -14.04 2.06 -8.43
C THR A 176 -15.43 1.51 -8.05
N SER A 177 -15.62 1.04 -6.82
CA SER A 177 -16.86 0.39 -6.37
C SER A 177 -18.02 1.36 -6.14
N THR A 178 -17.73 2.63 -5.90
CA THR A 178 -18.70 3.70 -5.67
C THR A 178 -18.94 4.62 -6.86
N GLU A 179 -18.32 4.34 -8.01
CA GLU A 179 -18.35 5.18 -9.20
C GLU A 179 -17.79 6.61 -8.98
N SER A 180 -16.83 6.76 -8.06
CA SER A 180 -16.30 8.06 -7.66
C SER A 180 -15.17 8.58 -8.56
N GLY A 181 -14.74 7.83 -9.55
CA GLY A 181 -13.50 8.12 -10.29
C GLY A 181 -13.55 9.31 -11.26
N LEU A 182 -14.64 10.06 -11.30
CA LEU A 182 -14.83 11.32 -12.05
C LEU A 182 -15.46 12.41 -11.18
N ALA A 183 -15.46 12.23 -9.85
CA ALA A 183 -16.02 13.20 -8.91
C ALA A 183 -15.16 14.47 -8.81
N VAL A 184 -13.87 14.38 -9.14
CA VAL A 184 -12.95 15.53 -9.23
C VAL A 184 -12.60 15.74 -10.71
N PRO A 185 -12.95 16.88 -11.32
CA PRO A 185 -12.90 17.07 -12.77
C PRO A 185 -11.48 17.10 -13.33
N ASP A 186 -10.53 17.59 -12.55
CA ASP A 186 -9.15 17.80 -13.01
C ASP A 186 -8.32 16.53 -12.85
N ALA A 187 -7.47 16.25 -13.82
CA ALA A 187 -6.61 15.06 -13.77
C ALA A 187 -5.37 15.24 -12.85
N VAL A 188 -4.89 16.48 -12.66
CA VAL A 188 -3.68 16.80 -11.88
C VAL A 188 -4.01 17.65 -10.64
N THR A 189 -4.85 18.64 -10.81
CA THR A 189 -5.37 19.50 -9.74
C THR A 189 -6.67 18.93 -9.15
N SER A 190 -7.26 19.62 -8.19
CA SER A 190 -8.58 19.32 -7.64
C SER A 190 -9.39 20.60 -7.65
N TYR A 191 -10.32 20.76 -8.59
CA TYR A 191 -11.06 21.99 -8.81
C TYR A 191 -10.15 23.24 -8.90
N GLY A 192 -9.04 23.12 -9.66
CA GLY A 192 -8.05 24.17 -9.82
C GLY A 192 -7.01 24.29 -8.70
N ALA A 193 -7.24 23.74 -7.52
CA ALA A 193 -6.27 23.73 -6.44
C ALA A 193 -5.21 22.65 -6.62
N ILE A 194 -4.00 22.87 -6.08
CA ILE A 194 -3.00 21.81 -5.88
C ILE A 194 -3.62 20.77 -4.97
N SER A 195 -3.59 19.47 -5.37
CA SER A 195 -4.34 18.41 -4.67
C SER A 195 -4.07 18.32 -3.16
N VAL A 196 -2.85 18.60 -2.68
CA VAL A 196 -2.53 18.62 -1.24
C VAL A 196 -3.06 19.85 -0.49
N LEU A 197 -3.59 20.82 -1.23
CA LEU A 197 -4.19 22.06 -0.71
C LEU A 197 -5.70 22.14 -1.02
N PHE A 198 -6.32 21.01 -1.37
CA PHE A 198 -7.77 20.97 -1.60
C PHE A 198 -8.51 21.05 -0.26
N PRO A 199 -9.47 21.99 -0.09
CA PRO A 199 -10.13 22.25 1.18
C PRO A 199 -10.82 21.04 1.79
N PHE A 200 -10.63 20.85 3.10
CA PHE A 200 -11.15 19.68 3.79
C PHE A 200 -12.70 19.65 3.83
N GLU A 201 -13.36 20.79 4.01
CA GLU A 201 -14.81 20.87 4.10
C GLU A 201 -15.52 20.41 2.80
N LEU A 202 -14.90 20.62 1.65
CA LEU A 202 -15.41 20.12 0.36
C LEU A 202 -15.34 18.60 0.22
N MET A 203 -14.63 17.92 1.12
CA MET A 203 -14.59 16.45 1.19
C MET A 203 -15.81 15.85 1.93
N SER A 204 -16.77 16.65 2.36
CA SER A 204 -18.05 16.17 2.94
C SER A 204 -18.89 15.36 1.92
N GLU A 205 -18.71 15.60 0.62
CA GLU A 205 -19.31 14.77 -0.43
C GLU A 205 -18.55 13.43 -0.55
N PRO A 206 -19.22 12.27 -0.37
CA PRO A 206 -18.55 10.97 -0.26
C PRO A 206 -17.70 10.57 -1.47
N ARG A 207 -18.09 10.94 -2.69
CA ARG A 207 -17.36 10.60 -3.90
C ARG A 207 -16.12 11.48 -4.07
N ILE A 208 -16.21 12.77 -3.75
CA ILE A 208 -15.06 13.68 -3.71
C ILE A 208 -14.06 13.18 -2.66
N PHE A 209 -14.54 12.84 -1.45
CA PHE A 209 -13.72 12.30 -0.37
C PHE A 209 -12.91 11.07 -0.84
N LEU A 210 -13.56 10.10 -1.48
CA LEU A 210 -12.92 8.87 -1.92
C LEU A 210 -11.90 9.12 -3.04
N GLU A 211 -12.28 9.87 -4.08
CA GLU A 211 -11.36 10.15 -5.20
C GLU A 211 -10.18 10.98 -4.74
N HIS A 212 -10.42 12.03 -3.96
CA HIS A 212 -9.36 12.89 -3.46
C HIS A 212 -8.42 12.12 -2.50
N SER A 213 -8.96 11.30 -1.59
CA SER A 213 -8.17 10.43 -0.73
C SER A 213 -7.29 9.47 -1.53
N HIS A 214 -7.80 8.91 -2.64
CA HIS A 214 -7.01 8.06 -3.53
C HIS A 214 -5.78 8.81 -4.09
N ARG A 215 -5.93 10.06 -4.50
CA ARG A 215 -4.84 10.93 -4.99
C ARG A 215 -3.79 11.19 -3.89
N LEU A 216 -4.24 11.48 -2.65
CA LEU A 216 -3.35 11.69 -1.51
C LEU A 216 -2.57 10.42 -1.15
N PHE A 217 -3.23 9.26 -1.05
CA PHE A 217 -2.53 7.98 -0.82
C PHE A 217 -1.59 7.62 -1.97
N GLY A 218 -1.93 7.99 -3.22
CA GLY A 218 -1.04 7.86 -4.37
C GLY A 218 0.23 8.69 -4.23
N THR A 219 0.10 9.94 -3.79
CA THR A 219 1.22 10.85 -3.50
C THR A 219 2.11 10.28 -2.39
N LEU A 220 1.51 9.76 -1.31
CA LEU A 220 2.25 9.10 -0.23
C LEU A 220 3.01 7.86 -0.72
N ALA A 221 2.40 7.03 -1.55
CA ALA A 221 3.04 5.83 -2.12
C ALA A 221 4.20 6.21 -3.05
N GLY A 222 4.04 7.25 -3.86
CA GLY A 222 5.11 7.83 -4.68
C GLY A 222 6.29 8.28 -3.82
N LEU A 223 6.03 9.09 -2.78
CA LEU A 223 7.05 9.58 -1.87
C LEU A 223 7.77 8.43 -1.13
N ALA A 224 7.03 7.47 -0.58
CA ALA A 224 7.61 6.31 0.09
C ALA A 224 8.48 5.47 -0.86
N THR A 225 8.08 5.35 -2.13
CA THR A 225 8.86 4.66 -3.16
C THR A 225 10.16 5.39 -3.48
N ILE A 226 10.13 6.71 -3.62
CA ILE A 226 11.35 7.52 -3.83
C ILE A 226 12.31 7.34 -2.65
N VAL A 227 11.81 7.46 -1.43
CA VAL A 227 12.63 7.31 -0.22
C VAL A 227 13.23 5.89 -0.13
N LEU A 228 12.44 4.85 -0.42
CA LEU A 228 12.93 3.47 -0.45
C LEU A 228 13.98 3.29 -1.57
N MET A 229 13.71 3.76 -2.79
CA MET A 229 14.63 3.67 -3.92
C MET A 229 15.98 4.31 -3.60
N VAL A 230 15.98 5.57 -3.13
CA VAL A 230 17.20 6.28 -2.76
C VAL A 230 17.95 5.53 -1.65
N SER A 231 17.22 5.04 -0.63
CA SER A 231 17.82 4.26 0.46
C SER A 231 18.46 2.95 -0.06
N VAL A 232 17.81 2.26 -0.99
CA VAL A 232 18.35 1.04 -1.61
C VAL A 232 19.57 1.35 -2.47
N LEU A 233 19.53 2.41 -3.28
CA LEU A 233 20.68 2.81 -4.12
C LEU A 233 21.92 3.15 -3.28
N LEU A 234 21.74 3.80 -2.13
CA LEU A 234 22.82 4.23 -1.25
C LEU A 234 23.35 3.09 -0.36
N PHE A 235 22.47 2.25 0.19
CA PHE A 235 22.84 1.35 1.29
C PHE A 235 22.79 -0.14 0.96
N GLU A 236 22.22 -0.54 -0.18
CA GLU A 236 22.12 -1.95 -0.57
C GLU A 236 23.21 -2.32 -1.59
N PRO A 237 24.11 -3.28 -1.30
CA PRO A 237 25.16 -3.65 -2.23
C PRO A 237 24.70 -4.49 -3.42
N ARG A 238 23.56 -5.20 -3.30
CA ARG A 238 23.10 -6.17 -4.28
C ARG A 238 22.45 -5.49 -5.49
N LYS A 239 23.03 -5.68 -6.68
CA LYS A 239 22.58 -5.06 -7.94
C LYS A 239 21.12 -5.36 -8.28
N TYR A 240 20.64 -6.59 -8.01
CA TYR A 240 19.27 -6.95 -8.32
C TYR A 240 18.23 -6.19 -7.44
N CYS A 241 18.55 -5.89 -6.17
CA CYS A 241 17.69 -5.06 -5.33
C CYS A 241 17.65 -3.60 -5.84
N LYS A 242 18.79 -3.07 -6.29
CA LYS A 242 18.85 -1.73 -6.90
C LYS A 242 18.02 -1.66 -8.19
N LEU A 243 18.13 -2.69 -9.04
CA LEU A 243 17.32 -2.78 -10.25
C LEU A 243 15.83 -2.87 -9.92
N LEU A 244 15.43 -3.71 -8.95
CA LEU A 244 14.03 -3.80 -8.52
C LEU A 244 13.51 -2.48 -7.95
N ALA A 245 14.32 -1.73 -7.21
CA ALA A 245 13.93 -0.42 -6.68
C ALA A 245 13.72 0.61 -7.80
N LEU A 246 14.58 0.62 -8.81
CA LEU A 246 14.43 1.47 -10.01
C LEU A 246 13.20 1.06 -10.82
N LEU A 247 12.98 -0.24 -11.05
CA LEU A 247 11.79 -0.74 -11.73
C LEU A 247 10.50 -0.38 -10.99
N LEU A 248 10.49 -0.49 -9.65
CA LEU A 248 9.36 -0.07 -8.83
C LEU A 248 9.08 1.42 -9.00
N PHE A 249 10.11 2.26 -8.96
CA PHE A 249 9.96 3.71 -9.16
C PHE A 249 9.39 4.05 -10.55
N VAL A 250 9.96 3.48 -11.62
CA VAL A 250 9.46 3.68 -12.98
C VAL A 250 8.01 3.19 -13.10
N ALA A 251 7.69 2.03 -12.51
CA ALA A 251 6.34 1.50 -12.53
C ALA A 251 5.35 2.42 -11.79
N VAL A 252 5.73 3.04 -10.68
CA VAL A 252 4.90 4.03 -9.97
C VAL A 252 4.67 5.27 -10.83
N CYS A 253 5.69 5.78 -11.53
CA CYS A 253 5.54 6.90 -12.45
C CYS A 253 4.56 6.57 -13.60
N VAL A 254 4.69 5.38 -14.20
CA VAL A 254 3.77 4.90 -15.24
C VAL A 254 2.34 4.76 -14.68
N GLN A 255 2.19 4.24 -13.45
CA GLN A 255 0.89 4.09 -12.79
C GLN A 255 0.22 5.45 -12.56
N GLY A 256 0.98 6.45 -12.10
CA GLY A 256 0.49 7.82 -11.92
C GLY A 256 0.06 8.45 -13.26
N TYR A 257 0.87 8.29 -14.30
CA TYR A 257 0.55 8.77 -15.64
C TYR A 257 -0.73 8.14 -16.18
N MET A 258 -0.90 6.82 -16.04
CA MET A 258 -2.15 6.14 -16.43
C MET A 258 -3.37 6.65 -15.62
N GLY A 259 -3.17 7.00 -14.33
CA GLY A 259 -4.21 7.62 -13.51
C GLY A 259 -4.68 8.96 -14.08
N ILE A 260 -3.74 9.83 -14.48
CA ILE A 260 -4.01 11.11 -15.14
C ILE A 260 -4.77 10.87 -16.47
N LYS A 261 -4.26 9.99 -17.31
CA LYS A 261 -4.85 9.69 -18.63
C LYS A 261 -6.26 9.09 -18.53
N ARG A 262 -6.51 8.27 -17.52
CA ARG A 262 -7.84 7.70 -17.25
C ARG A 262 -8.89 8.79 -17.05
N VAL A 263 -8.57 9.84 -16.29
CA VAL A 263 -9.48 10.97 -16.01
C VAL A 263 -9.61 11.86 -17.24
N SER A 264 -8.50 12.24 -17.89
CA SER A 264 -8.51 13.16 -19.02
C SER A 264 -9.11 12.58 -20.32
N GLU A 265 -9.01 11.26 -20.55
CA GLU A 265 -9.48 10.61 -21.78
C GLU A 265 -10.73 9.76 -21.59
N LEU A 266 -11.24 9.60 -20.34
CA LEU A 266 -12.41 8.77 -20.02
C LEU A 266 -12.33 7.34 -20.58
N SER A 267 -11.10 6.82 -20.73
CA SER A 267 -10.80 5.61 -21.49
C SER A 267 -11.01 4.34 -20.65
N THR A 268 -11.95 3.49 -21.07
CA THR A 268 -12.17 2.16 -20.46
C THR A 268 -10.93 1.24 -20.54
N PRO A 269 -10.21 1.13 -21.68
CA PRO A 269 -8.97 0.34 -21.73
C PRO A 269 -7.91 0.83 -20.73
N ILE A 270 -7.71 2.15 -20.61
CA ILE A 270 -6.75 2.71 -19.64
C ILE A 270 -7.21 2.43 -18.21
N ALA A 271 -8.51 2.48 -17.92
CA ALA A 271 -9.05 2.13 -16.60
C ALA A 271 -8.76 0.66 -16.22
N ILE A 272 -8.92 -0.28 -17.17
CA ILE A 272 -8.57 -1.70 -16.98
C ILE A 272 -7.07 -1.85 -16.73
N LEU A 273 -6.24 -1.24 -17.58
CA LEU A 273 -4.78 -1.29 -17.46
C LEU A 273 -4.30 -0.68 -16.14
N HIS A 274 -4.84 0.47 -15.72
CA HIS A 274 -4.51 1.12 -14.45
C HIS A 274 -4.84 0.21 -13.27
N GLY A 275 -6.01 -0.43 -13.26
CA GLY A 275 -6.42 -1.35 -12.20
C GLY A 275 -5.53 -2.60 -12.10
N VAL A 276 -5.15 -3.20 -13.24
CA VAL A 276 -4.25 -4.38 -13.30
C VAL A 276 -2.82 -3.99 -12.94
N PHE A 277 -2.30 -2.92 -13.54
CA PHE A 277 -0.92 -2.49 -13.35
C PHE A 277 -0.65 -2.01 -11.92
N GLY A 278 -1.63 -1.39 -11.25
CA GLY A 278 -1.50 -1.02 -9.83
C GLY A 278 -1.20 -2.21 -8.92
N GLN A 279 -1.78 -3.38 -9.22
CA GLN A 279 -1.47 -4.61 -8.47
C GLN A 279 -0.10 -5.18 -8.83
N ILE A 280 0.39 -4.98 -10.05
CA ILE A 280 1.78 -5.31 -10.43
C ILE A 280 2.75 -4.44 -9.63
N VAL A 281 2.50 -3.13 -9.53
CA VAL A 281 3.33 -2.20 -8.73
C VAL A 281 3.38 -2.66 -7.27
N PHE A 282 2.25 -3.02 -6.70
CA PHE A 282 2.18 -3.53 -5.33
C PHE A 282 2.99 -4.82 -5.15
N THR A 283 2.92 -5.75 -6.10
CA THR A 283 3.72 -7.00 -6.03
C THR A 283 5.21 -6.75 -6.20
N LEU A 284 5.63 -5.76 -7.01
CA LEU A 284 7.02 -5.34 -7.13
C LEU A 284 7.56 -4.78 -5.80
N ALA A 285 6.77 -3.97 -5.08
CA ALA A 285 7.13 -3.50 -3.74
C ALA A 285 7.32 -4.67 -2.78
N GLY A 286 6.43 -5.68 -2.81
CA GLY A 286 6.56 -6.90 -2.01
C GLY A 286 7.77 -7.76 -2.37
N LEU A 287 8.09 -7.89 -3.66
CA LEU A 287 9.30 -8.58 -4.11
C LEU A 287 10.57 -7.90 -3.61
N LEU A 288 10.62 -6.57 -3.70
CA LEU A 288 11.74 -5.79 -3.19
C LEU A 288 11.87 -5.98 -1.66
N ALA A 289 10.77 -5.86 -0.91
CA ALA A 289 10.76 -6.07 0.54
C ALA A 289 11.20 -7.50 0.92
N ALA A 290 10.75 -8.52 0.18
CA ALA A 290 11.20 -9.90 0.38
C ALA A 290 12.69 -10.05 0.11
N GLY A 291 13.19 -9.48 -1.00
CA GLY A 291 14.60 -9.48 -1.36
C GLY A 291 15.50 -8.76 -0.34
N LEU A 292 15.01 -7.67 0.28
CA LEU A 292 15.72 -6.94 1.33
C LEU A 292 15.68 -7.65 2.68
N SER A 293 14.78 -8.62 2.90
CA SER A 293 14.59 -9.28 4.18
C SER A 293 15.83 -10.07 4.62
N LEU A 294 16.13 -10.07 5.93
CA LEU A 294 17.26 -10.81 6.48
C LEU A 294 17.22 -12.31 6.17
N PRO A 295 16.06 -13.01 6.29
CA PRO A 295 16.01 -14.44 5.92
C PRO A 295 16.38 -14.70 4.46
N TRP A 296 16.12 -13.75 3.54
CA TRP A 296 16.49 -13.93 2.13
C TRP A 296 17.98 -14.13 1.92
N THR A 297 18.81 -13.50 2.74
CA THR A 297 20.28 -13.58 2.64
C THR A 297 20.90 -14.53 3.64
N GLN A 298 20.32 -14.67 4.83
CA GLN A 298 20.94 -15.34 5.97
C GLN A 298 20.44 -16.77 6.18
N LEU A 299 19.36 -17.20 5.49
CA LEU A 299 18.87 -18.57 5.64
C LEU A 299 19.93 -19.56 5.12
N PRO A 300 20.42 -20.49 5.97
CA PRO A 300 21.45 -21.45 5.57
C PRO A 300 20.94 -22.39 4.48
N PRO A 301 21.83 -22.86 3.59
CA PRO A 301 21.52 -23.89 2.62
C PRO A 301 21.02 -25.18 3.32
N ASP A 302 20.14 -25.90 2.62
CA ASP A 302 19.59 -27.18 3.10
C ASP A 302 19.13 -27.95 1.86
N GLU A 303 19.71 -29.14 1.64
CA GLU A 303 19.52 -29.91 0.42
C GLU A 303 18.11 -30.50 0.31
N GLU A 304 17.56 -31.01 1.41
CA GLU A 304 16.20 -31.57 1.43
C GLU A 304 15.17 -30.49 1.09
N ARG A 305 15.31 -29.30 1.70
CA ARG A 305 14.46 -28.16 1.41
C ARG A 305 14.65 -27.66 -0.03
N ALA A 306 15.86 -27.65 -0.56
CA ALA A 306 16.13 -27.25 -1.93
C ALA A 306 15.51 -28.23 -2.94
N ALA A 307 15.60 -29.53 -2.72
CA ALA A 307 14.95 -30.56 -3.55
C ALA A 307 13.41 -30.42 -3.53
N ALA A 308 12.84 -30.19 -2.35
CA ALA A 308 11.40 -29.93 -2.20
C ALA A 308 10.97 -28.64 -2.93
N ALA A 309 11.75 -27.56 -2.80
CA ALA A 309 11.49 -26.28 -3.45
C ALA A 309 11.61 -26.36 -4.98
N ALA A 310 12.55 -27.16 -5.52
CA ALA A 310 12.71 -27.36 -6.96
C ALA A 310 11.45 -27.98 -7.58
N LYS A 311 10.82 -28.96 -6.88
CA LYS A 311 9.55 -29.57 -7.30
C LYS A 311 8.36 -28.59 -7.19
N ALA A 312 8.35 -27.73 -6.16
CA ALA A 312 7.27 -26.79 -5.88
C ALA A 312 7.30 -25.53 -6.77
N ARG A 313 8.48 -25.14 -7.28
CA ARG A 313 8.69 -23.87 -8.00
C ARG A 313 7.76 -23.67 -9.20
N LYS A 314 7.53 -24.71 -10.00
CA LYS A 314 6.64 -24.65 -11.16
C LYS A 314 5.20 -24.29 -10.76
N TRP A 315 4.71 -24.87 -9.65
CA TRP A 315 3.37 -24.59 -9.13
C TRP A 315 3.23 -23.15 -8.60
N GLY A 316 4.30 -22.63 -7.99
CA GLY A 316 4.34 -21.22 -7.59
C GLY A 316 4.17 -20.26 -8.77
N TRP A 317 4.89 -20.46 -9.88
CA TRP A 317 4.76 -19.58 -11.05
C TRP A 317 3.47 -19.83 -11.84
N LEU A 318 3.00 -21.07 -11.89
CA LEU A 318 1.69 -21.37 -12.49
C LEU A 318 0.58 -20.64 -11.74
N MET A 319 0.58 -20.68 -10.40
CA MET A 319 -0.34 -19.93 -9.55
C MET A 319 -0.33 -18.42 -9.88
N VAL A 320 0.85 -17.82 -10.02
CA VAL A 320 0.99 -16.42 -10.39
C VAL A 320 0.37 -16.12 -11.75
N GLY A 321 0.64 -16.94 -12.76
CA GLY A 321 0.06 -16.78 -14.10
C GLY A 321 -1.48 -16.85 -14.09
N PHE A 322 -2.04 -17.83 -13.38
CA PHE A 322 -3.50 -17.98 -13.24
C PHE A 322 -4.13 -16.79 -12.50
N LEU A 323 -3.48 -16.28 -11.46
CA LEU A 323 -3.96 -15.10 -10.74
C LEU A 323 -3.92 -13.84 -11.60
N PHE A 324 -2.90 -13.66 -12.44
CA PHE A 324 -2.87 -12.53 -13.38
C PHE A 324 -4.00 -12.62 -14.41
N LEU A 325 -4.26 -13.80 -14.94
CA LEU A 325 -5.38 -14.01 -15.86
C LEU A 325 -6.72 -13.72 -15.17
N GLN A 326 -6.89 -14.25 -13.94
CA GLN A 326 -8.09 -13.99 -13.12
C GLN A 326 -8.28 -12.50 -12.85
N LEU A 327 -7.22 -11.78 -12.52
CA LEU A 327 -7.23 -10.33 -12.30
C LEU A 327 -7.65 -9.59 -13.56
N ALA A 328 -7.07 -9.92 -14.72
CA ALA A 328 -7.40 -9.27 -15.99
C ALA A 328 -8.87 -9.49 -16.37
N MET A 329 -9.39 -10.71 -16.20
CA MET A 329 -10.80 -11.03 -16.45
C MET A 329 -11.73 -10.27 -15.49
N GLY A 330 -11.36 -10.16 -14.19
CA GLY A 330 -12.14 -9.40 -13.21
C GLY A 330 -12.16 -7.90 -13.52
N ALA A 331 -11.03 -7.33 -13.91
CA ALA A 331 -10.94 -5.93 -14.31
C ALA A 331 -11.77 -5.67 -15.59
N ALA A 332 -11.68 -6.56 -16.59
CA ALA A 332 -12.49 -6.48 -17.80
C ALA A 332 -13.99 -6.57 -17.48
N ALA A 333 -14.41 -7.57 -16.69
CA ALA A 333 -15.81 -7.71 -16.28
C ALA A 333 -16.33 -6.44 -15.60
N ARG A 334 -15.52 -5.82 -14.73
CA ARG A 334 -15.89 -4.60 -13.99
C ARG A 334 -16.09 -3.39 -14.89
N HIS A 335 -15.20 -3.19 -15.86
CA HIS A 335 -15.21 -1.99 -16.70
C HIS A 335 -16.09 -2.13 -17.94
N LEU A 336 -16.25 -3.32 -18.51
CA LEU A 336 -17.16 -3.56 -19.62
C LEU A 336 -18.64 -3.43 -19.22
N ASP A 337 -18.97 -3.72 -17.97
CA ASP A 337 -20.34 -3.57 -17.40
C ASP A 337 -20.78 -2.10 -17.29
N ARG A 338 -19.83 -1.16 -17.40
CA ARG A 338 -20.04 0.29 -17.23
C ARG A 338 -20.00 1.09 -18.52
N MET A 339 -19.82 0.43 -19.64
CA MET A 339 -19.95 1.10 -20.93
C MET A 339 -21.41 1.44 -21.17
N ASP A 340 -21.69 2.58 -21.76
CA ASP A 340 -23.04 2.98 -22.14
C ASP A 340 -23.15 2.98 -23.68
N PRO A 341 -23.94 2.06 -24.28
CA PRO A 341 -24.58 0.92 -23.64
C PRO A 341 -23.57 -0.13 -23.10
N PRO A 342 -23.96 -0.97 -22.12
CA PRO A 342 -23.09 -2.03 -21.63
C PRO A 342 -22.59 -2.94 -22.74
N SER A 343 -21.29 -3.27 -22.71
CA SER A 343 -20.70 -4.14 -23.73
C SER A 343 -21.37 -5.50 -23.77
N PRO A 344 -21.75 -6.06 -24.94
CA PRO A 344 -22.27 -7.42 -25.05
C PRO A 344 -21.37 -8.49 -24.40
N GLY A 345 -20.05 -8.21 -24.29
CA GLY A 345 -19.08 -9.09 -23.65
C GLY A 345 -19.06 -9.02 -22.13
N ALA A 346 -19.73 -8.05 -21.50
CA ALA A 346 -19.68 -7.85 -20.04
C ALA A 346 -20.16 -9.08 -19.26
N SER A 347 -21.29 -9.66 -19.64
CA SER A 347 -21.84 -10.89 -19.01
C SER A 347 -20.93 -12.09 -19.18
N HIS A 348 -20.33 -12.27 -20.37
CA HIS A 348 -19.38 -13.33 -20.63
C HIS A 348 -18.11 -13.17 -19.78
N ALA A 349 -17.54 -11.97 -19.70
CA ALA A 349 -16.37 -11.68 -18.89
C ALA A 349 -16.64 -11.99 -17.40
N ARG A 350 -17.80 -11.59 -16.88
CA ARG A 350 -18.23 -11.82 -15.50
C ARG A 350 -18.39 -13.32 -15.19
N LEU A 351 -19.11 -14.06 -16.04
CA LEU A 351 -19.31 -15.51 -15.86
C LEU A 351 -18.01 -16.29 -16.01
N THR A 352 -17.16 -15.92 -16.96
CA THR A 352 -15.85 -16.55 -17.17
C THR A 352 -14.94 -16.30 -15.96
N HIS A 353 -14.91 -15.07 -15.43
CA HIS A 353 -14.17 -14.74 -14.21
C HIS A 353 -14.67 -15.60 -13.03
N ALA A 354 -15.98 -15.74 -12.83
CA ALA A 354 -16.56 -16.54 -11.75
C ALA A 354 -16.27 -18.03 -11.91
N ALA A 355 -16.40 -18.58 -13.13
CA ALA A 355 -16.12 -19.99 -13.40
C ALA A 355 -14.63 -20.32 -13.26
N PHE A 356 -13.76 -19.47 -13.79
CA PHE A 356 -12.31 -19.66 -13.70
C PHE A 356 -11.78 -19.56 -12.25
N ALA A 357 -12.50 -18.90 -11.34
CA ALA A 357 -12.15 -18.82 -9.93
C ALA A 357 -12.00 -20.20 -9.25
N PHE A 358 -12.75 -21.23 -9.68
CA PHE A 358 -12.59 -22.60 -9.16
C PHE A 358 -11.23 -23.19 -9.54
N VAL A 359 -10.80 -23.01 -10.79
CA VAL A 359 -9.49 -23.48 -11.27
C VAL A 359 -8.36 -22.75 -10.53
N VAL A 360 -8.48 -21.43 -10.40
CA VAL A 360 -7.51 -20.60 -9.67
C VAL A 360 -7.41 -21.00 -8.21
N MET A 361 -8.55 -21.22 -7.54
CA MET A 361 -8.60 -21.69 -6.15
C MET A 361 -7.88 -23.04 -6.01
N PHE A 362 -8.15 -24.01 -6.89
CA PHE A 362 -7.49 -25.32 -6.87
C PHE A 362 -5.97 -25.18 -6.99
N VAL A 363 -5.49 -24.39 -7.95
CA VAL A 363 -4.06 -24.19 -8.19
C VAL A 363 -3.40 -23.51 -6.99
N ILE A 364 -4.06 -22.52 -6.35
CA ILE A 364 -3.53 -21.86 -5.16
C ILE A 364 -3.45 -22.80 -3.97
N VAL A 365 -4.48 -23.59 -3.73
CA VAL A 365 -4.49 -24.58 -2.63
C VAL A 365 -3.36 -25.60 -2.84
N LEU A 366 -3.16 -26.07 -4.06
CA LEU A 366 -2.07 -27.00 -4.38
C LEU A 366 -0.69 -26.34 -4.20
N ALA A 367 -0.47 -25.13 -4.72
CA ALA A 367 0.78 -24.40 -4.57
C ALA A 367 1.08 -24.05 -3.09
N GLY A 368 0.04 -23.67 -2.33
CA GLY A 368 0.14 -23.44 -0.89
C GLY A 368 0.54 -24.69 -0.10
N ALA A 369 -0.04 -25.86 -0.46
CA ALA A 369 0.33 -27.13 0.15
C ALA A 369 1.80 -27.50 -0.15
N PHE A 370 2.29 -27.26 -1.37
CA PHE A 370 3.71 -27.43 -1.70
C PHE A 370 4.60 -26.48 -0.89
N ALA A 371 4.22 -25.19 -0.75
CA ALA A 371 4.97 -24.24 0.05
C ALA A 371 5.04 -24.67 1.54
N ILE A 372 3.95 -25.21 2.09
CA ILE A 372 3.92 -25.76 3.46
C ILE A 372 4.86 -26.96 3.58
N ARG A 373 4.88 -27.87 2.61
CA ARG A 373 5.80 -29.03 2.58
C ARG A 373 7.25 -28.58 2.53
N VAL A 374 7.60 -27.63 1.66
CA VAL A 374 8.94 -27.02 1.60
C VAL A 374 9.33 -26.40 2.95
N GLY A 375 8.39 -25.77 3.62
CA GLY A 375 8.63 -25.17 4.94
C GLY A 375 8.78 -26.18 6.09
N LYS A 376 8.47 -27.46 5.87
CA LYS A 376 8.67 -28.56 6.80
C LYS A 376 9.92 -29.39 6.48
N ALA A 377 10.47 -29.31 5.26
CA ALA A 377 11.62 -30.09 4.81
C ALA A 377 12.92 -29.64 5.46
N GLY A 378 13.81 -30.58 5.74
CA GLY A 378 15.11 -30.36 6.37
C GLY A 378 15.01 -29.64 7.70
N ALA A 379 15.89 -28.66 7.93
CA ALA A 379 15.89 -27.82 9.15
C ALA A 379 14.62 -26.95 9.30
N GLY A 380 13.70 -27.01 8.32
CA GLY A 380 12.47 -26.25 8.31
C GLY A 380 12.66 -24.73 8.06
N PHE A 381 11.61 -24.09 7.53
CA PHE A 381 11.56 -22.64 7.39
C PHE A 381 10.15 -22.11 7.62
N LYS A 382 9.91 -21.55 8.80
CA LYS A 382 8.60 -21.04 9.21
C LYS A 382 8.05 -19.97 8.25
N GLY A 383 8.93 -19.20 7.59
CA GLY A 383 8.52 -18.14 6.66
C GLY A 383 7.69 -18.68 5.50
N ILE A 384 8.25 -19.62 4.72
CA ILE A 384 7.56 -20.21 3.56
C ILE A 384 6.32 -21.01 3.97
N ARG A 385 6.35 -21.67 5.14
CA ARG A 385 5.20 -22.38 5.70
C ARG A 385 4.05 -21.43 5.99
N ARG A 386 4.33 -20.24 6.58
CA ARG A 386 3.33 -19.21 6.85
C ARG A 386 2.76 -18.61 5.56
N LEU A 387 3.59 -18.40 4.56
CA LEU A 387 3.12 -17.96 3.24
C LEU A 387 2.14 -18.96 2.62
N GLY A 388 2.46 -20.26 2.64
CA GLY A 388 1.55 -21.31 2.16
C GLY A 388 0.23 -21.37 2.93
N ALA A 389 0.26 -21.24 4.25
CA ALA A 389 -0.95 -21.17 5.07
C ALA A 389 -1.75 -19.88 4.80
N GLY A 390 -1.07 -18.75 4.63
CA GLY A 390 -1.69 -17.48 4.25
C GLY A 390 -2.42 -17.58 2.90
N LEU A 391 -1.82 -18.24 1.89
CA LEU A 391 -2.47 -18.48 0.60
C LEU A 391 -3.79 -19.23 0.77
N HIS A 392 -3.84 -20.28 1.61
CA HIS A 392 -5.07 -21.03 1.86
C HIS A 392 -6.15 -20.16 2.52
N GLY A 393 -5.77 -19.39 3.57
CA GLY A 393 -6.74 -18.52 4.26
C GLY A 393 -7.28 -17.43 3.36
N ILE A 394 -6.39 -16.70 2.66
CA ILE A 394 -6.79 -15.56 1.82
C ILE A 394 -7.57 -16.02 0.59
N VAL A 395 -7.23 -17.16 -0.07
CA VAL A 395 -8.00 -17.65 -1.21
C VAL A 395 -9.42 -18.05 -0.82
N THR A 396 -9.60 -18.61 0.38
CA THR A 396 -10.94 -18.94 0.90
C THR A 396 -11.77 -17.67 1.07
N VAL A 397 -11.22 -16.65 1.73
CA VAL A 397 -11.90 -15.36 1.90
C VAL A 397 -12.19 -14.71 0.55
N GLN A 398 -11.22 -14.70 -0.37
CA GLN A 398 -11.34 -14.13 -1.71
C GLN A 398 -12.46 -14.79 -2.52
N PHE A 399 -12.53 -16.11 -2.44
CA PHE A 399 -13.56 -16.89 -3.14
C PHE A 399 -14.96 -16.57 -2.61
N LEU A 400 -15.15 -16.56 -1.29
CA LEU A 400 -16.43 -16.22 -0.65
C LEU A 400 -16.86 -14.79 -0.98
N LEU A 401 -15.92 -13.82 -0.91
CA LEU A 401 -16.20 -12.42 -1.28
C LEU A 401 -16.57 -12.28 -2.76
N GLY A 402 -15.94 -13.08 -3.64
CA GLY A 402 -16.28 -13.08 -5.07
C GLY A 402 -17.71 -13.50 -5.34
N TRP A 403 -18.18 -14.57 -4.67
CA TRP A 403 -19.58 -15.01 -4.77
C TRP A 403 -20.56 -14.03 -4.16
N ALA A 404 -20.22 -13.43 -3.02
CA ALA A 404 -21.02 -12.37 -2.42
C ALA A 404 -21.13 -11.15 -3.35
N ALA A 405 -20.01 -10.73 -3.96
CA ALA A 405 -19.99 -9.64 -4.93
C ALA A 405 -20.86 -9.96 -6.16
N LEU A 406 -20.72 -11.17 -6.71
CA LEU A 406 -21.53 -11.62 -7.85
C LEU A 406 -23.00 -11.58 -7.52
N GLY A 407 -23.43 -12.10 -6.35
CA GLY A 407 -24.82 -12.08 -5.91
C GLY A 407 -25.39 -10.65 -5.83
N LEU A 408 -24.64 -9.71 -5.23
CA LEU A 408 -25.04 -8.31 -5.12
C LEU A 408 -25.15 -7.62 -6.49
N ILE A 409 -24.20 -7.91 -7.41
CA ILE A 409 -24.21 -7.35 -8.76
C ILE A 409 -25.41 -7.88 -9.58
N MET A 410 -25.72 -9.17 -9.47
CA MET A 410 -26.83 -9.78 -10.22
C MET A 410 -28.20 -9.37 -9.71
N THR A 411 -28.33 -8.86 -8.50
CA THR A 411 -29.57 -8.34 -7.93
C THR A 411 -29.83 -6.86 -8.23
N ARG A 412 -28.95 -6.21 -8.96
CA ARG A 412 -29.16 -4.81 -9.38
C ARG A 412 -30.36 -4.69 -10.31
N LYS A 413 -31.19 -3.70 -10.03
CA LYS A 413 -32.36 -3.39 -10.87
C LYS A 413 -32.05 -2.32 -11.93
N GLU A 414 -31.03 -1.50 -11.69
CA GLU A 414 -30.68 -0.36 -12.54
C GLU A 414 -29.21 -0.41 -12.95
N PRO A 415 -28.87 0.10 -14.14
CA PRO A 415 -27.50 0.27 -14.57
C PRO A 415 -26.72 1.15 -13.59
N LEU A 416 -25.39 0.98 -13.57
CA LEU A 416 -24.51 1.89 -12.84
C LEU A 416 -24.23 3.11 -13.70
N GLU A 417 -24.56 4.27 -13.16
CA GLU A 417 -24.16 5.55 -13.72
C GLU A 417 -22.87 6.03 -13.05
N VAL A 418 -21.91 6.53 -13.83
CA VAL A 418 -20.69 7.15 -13.32
C VAL A 418 -20.91 8.66 -13.32
N PRO A 419 -21.22 9.27 -12.18
CA PRO A 419 -21.49 10.70 -12.13
C PRO A 419 -20.20 11.48 -12.35
N THR A 420 -20.29 12.49 -13.19
CA THR A 420 -19.26 13.53 -13.35
C THR A 420 -19.41 14.60 -12.28
N ALA A 421 -18.38 15.43 -12.08
CA ALA A 421 -18.37 16.46 -11.04
C ALA A 421 -19.60 17.39 -11.08
N ASP A 422 -20.07 17.75 -12.26
CA ASP A 422 -21.24 18.60 -12.50
C ASP A 422 -22.59 17.89 -12.20
N ARG A 423 -22.60 16.58 -12.06
CA ARG A 423 -23.80 15.76 -11.82
C ARG A 423 -23.84 15.08 -10.46
N LEU A 424 -22.87 15.37 -9.59
CA LEU A 424 -22.79 14.72 -8.26
C LEU A 424 -24.05 14.92 -7.41
N ALA A 425 -24.66 16.10 -7.44
CA ALA A 425 -25.86 16.40 -6.68
C ALA A 425 -27.10 15.57 -7.12
N ALA A 426 -27.14 15.16 -8.39
CA ALA A 426 -28.21 14.33 -8.95
C ALA A 426 -27.87 12.83 -8.95
N ALA A 427 -26.66 12.45 -8.49
CA ALA A 427 -26.19 11.09 -8.54
C ALA A 427 -26.97 10.16 -7.59
N ALA A 428 -27.26 8.95 -8.03
CA ALA A 428 -27.88 7.93 -7.19
C ALA A 428 -27.03 7.65 -5.93
N PRO A 429 -27.66 7.33 -4.78
CA PRO A 429 -26.94 7.02 -3.54
C PRO A 429 -25.96 5.86 -3.72
N ILE A 430 -24.82 5.93 -3.00
CA ILE A 430 -23.83 4.85 -2.98
C ILE A 430 -24.46 3.60 -2.36
N ARG A 431 -24.35 2.47 -3.06
CA ARG A 431 -24.77 1.14 -2.56
C ARG A 431 -23.71 0.60 -1.59
N THR A 432 -23.74 1.04 -0.34
CA THR A 432 -22.68 0.84 0.65
C THR A 432 -22.27 -0.62 0.82
N LEU A 433 -23.22 -1.56 0.94
CA LEU A 433 -22.90 -2.98 1.10
C LEU A 433 -22.18 -3.56 -0.13
N GLU A 434 -22.67 -3.23 -1.32
CA GLU A 434 -22.05 -3.67 -2.57
C GLU A 434 -20.63 -3.07 -2.72
N ALA A 435 -20.49 -1.76 -2.46
CA ALA A 435 -19.20 -1.09 -2.49
C ALA A 435 -18.22 -1.70 -1.49
N LEU A 436 -18.65 -2.00 -0.27
CA LEU A 436 -17.82 -2.64 0.75
C LEU A 436 -17.35 -4.04 0.32
N VAL A 437 -18.26 -4.89 -0.15
CA VAL A 437 -17.94 -6.26 -0.56
C VAL A 437 -17.03 -6.28 -1.78
N THR A 438 -17.31 -5.47 -2.81
CA THR A 438 -16.50 -5.42 -4.03
C THR A 438 -15.12 -4.79 -3.78
N THR A 439 -15.02 -3.76 -2.94
CA THR A 439 -13.74 -3.17 -2.50
C THR A 439 -12.90 -4.19 -1.72
N THR A 440 -13.51 -4.89 -0.78
CA THR A 440 -12.82 -5.92 0.02
C THR A 440 -12.39 -7.09 -0.86
N HIS A 441 -13.20 -7.52 -1.82
CA HIS A 441 -12.83 -8.53 -2.81
C HIS A 441 -11.62 -8.09 -3.64
N GLN A 442 -11.58 -6.85 -4.11
CA GLN A 442 -10.43 -6.32 -4.86
C GLN A 442 -9.16 -6.24 -4.00
N ALA A 443 -9.27 -5.71 -2.77
CA ALA A 443 -8.12 -5.56 -1.87
C ALA A 443 -7.55 -6.91 -1.42
N THR A 444 -8.40 -7.89 -1.10
CA THR A 444 -7.95 -9.26 -0.77
C THR A 444 -7.35 -9.97 -1.97
N GLY A 445 -7.85 -9.72 -3.19
CA GLY A 445 -7.25 -10.19 -4.44
C GLY A 445 -5.84 -9.68 -4.66
N ALA A 446 -5.61 -8.39 -4.38
CA ALA A 446 -4.28 -7.79 -4.43
C ALA A 446 -3.31 -8.40 -3.41
N ILE A 447 -3.77 -8.62 -2.17
CA ILE A 447 -2.98 -9.31 -1.13
C ILE A 447 -2.67 -10.75 -1.54
N LEU A 448 -3.64 -11.46 -2.11
CA LEU A 448 -3.45 -12.83 -2.59
C LEU A 448 -2.39 -12.90 -3.70
N LEU A 449 -2.43 -11.97 -4.67
CA LEU A 449 -1.43 -11.88 -5.73
C LEU A 449 -0.04 -11.55 -5.17
N LEU A 450 0.05 -10.62 -4.22
CA LEU A 450 1.30 -10.31 -3.52
C LEU A 450 1.87 -11.56 -2.84
N LEU A 451 1.06 -12.29 -2.06
CA LEU A 451 1.49 -13.52 -1.38
C LEU A 451 1.93 -14.59 -2.37
N ALA A 452 1.22 -14.73 -3.50
CA ALA A 452 1.55 -15.68 -4.55
C ALA A 452 2.92 -15.37 -5.18
N VAL A 453 3.15 -14.11 -5.57
CA VAL A 453 4.41 -13.67 -6.18
C VAL A 453 5.57 -13.83 -5.20
N VAL A 454 5.41 -13.42 -3.94
CA VAL A 454 6.43 -13.58 -2.89
C VAL A 454 6.70 -15.06 -2.62
N THR A 455 5.67 -15.91 -2.59
CA THR A 455 5.82 -17.37 -2.42
C THR A 455 6.60 -17.99 -3.59
N ALA A 456 6.24 -17.67 -4.84
CA ALA A 456 6.94 -18.14 -6.03
C ALA A 456 8.41 -17.72 -6.06
N ALA A 457 8.69 -16.48 -5.67
CA ALA A 457 10.05 -15.95 -5.55
C ALA A 457 10.85 -16.70 -4.48
N TRP A 458 10.27 -16.96 -3.31
CA TRP A 458 10.90 -17.76 -2.26
C TRP A 458 11.16 -19.20 -2.69
N LEU A 459 10.20 -19.87 -3.33
CA LEU A 459 10.39 -21.20 -3.87
C LEU A 459 11.52 -21.24 -4.88
N SER A 460 11.62 -20.23 -5.76
CA SER A 460 12.71 -20.10 -6.72
C SER A 460 14.07 -19.85 -6.06
N ARG A 461 14.08 -19.05 -4.99
CA ARG A 461 15.29 -18.76 -4.19
C ARG A 461 15.78 -20.00 -3.44
N LEU A 462 14.89 -20.76 -2.83
CA LEU A 462 15.20 -21.97 -2.06
C LEU A 462 15.62 -23.15 -2.96
N ALA A 463 15.10 -23.23 -4.19
CA ALA A 463 15.43 -24.27 -5.15
C ALA A 463 16.88 -24.19 -5.71
N ARG A 464 17.59 -23.07 -5.49
CA ARG A 464 18.97 -22.89 -5.93
C ARG A 464 19.91 -23.34 -4.80
N PRO A 465 20.68 -24.43 -4.95
CA PRO A 465 21.75 -24.73 -4.03
C PRO A 465 22.74 -23.55 -4.09
N ARG A 466 23.13 -22.98 -2.95
CA ARG A 466 24.30 -22.11 -2.92
C ARG A 466 25.49 -23.01 -3.19
N LYS A 467 26.25 -22.71 -4.25
CA LYS A 467 27.62 -23.23 -4.34
C LYS A 467 28.36 -22.80 -3.07
N PRO A 468 29.12 -23.72 -2.47
CA PRO A 468 29.89 -23.43 -1.28
C PRO A 468 30.85 -22.25 -1.49
#